data_55898a28cc242b0088e486d83fe6bfbc
#
_entry.id   55898a28cc242b0088e486d83fe6bfbc
#
_cell.length_a   1.000
_cell.length_b   1.000
_cell.length_c   1.000
_cell.angle_alpha   90.00
_cell.angle_beta   90.00
_cell.angle_gamma   90.00
#
_symmetry.space_group_name_H-M   'P 1'
#
loop_
_entity.id
_entity.type
_entity.pdbx_description
1 polymer ?
#
loop_
_entity_poly.entity_id
_entity_poly.type
_entity_poly.pdbx_seq_one_letter_code
_entity_poly.pdbx_strand_id
1 'polypeptide(L)'
;MNMFIRLFTWFCLLHTIKLIMTGNFELLDYLIFGLYAITILGIGLWVSRDKGGRQKSAEDYFLASKSLPWWAVGASLIAANISAEQFIGMSGSGFALGLAIASYEWMAAITLLVVGKYFLPIFIEKGLYTIPEFIEKRYSANLKTILAVFWIALFVFVNLTTVLYLGGKALDTIIGVGDGGILLNSIIGLGLFAAAYSLWGGLAAVAWTDVVQVIILIFGGLLMTYFALSNVTDSGSFIDGLSYVYKKAPERFSMILSKGEIITPNGRDAWLDLPGLAVLIGGMWVANLYYWGFNQYIIQRTLAAKSLAEGQKGIAFAAFLKLIIPIIVVLPGIIAYVMNLDDSGALTIASVDPGFIGTAGNFANDNAAPWLIKNFIPVGVKGLILAALAAAIVSSLASMLNSTSTIFTMDIYKSHFNKSADDKTMVKVGRITVIVALLIAMLITPQLGSLGQVFQFIQEYTGVVSPGILAVFLMGLFYKKATNNAAIWGAILSIPIAMYLKVAPKGWSDIPIFIDLPFLNQMMITCIATLFIIAGISYFEGNKIDSKGIHLSKKLFATSPTFNIAAFSILMITSFLYAIFW
;
A
#
# COMPACT_ATOMS: atom_id res chain seq x y z
N MET A 1 -9.57 -17.67 -25.48
CA MET A 1 -8.20 -17.14 -25.39
C MET A 1 -7.84 -16.21 -26.56
N ASN A 2 -7.95 -16.67 -27.83
CA ASN A 2 -7.61 -15.84 -29.00
C ASN A 2 -8.48 -14.57 -29.18
N MET A 3 -9.75 -14.57 -28.75
CA MET A 3 -10.63 -13.41 -28.91
C MET A 3 -10.33 -12.30 -27.89
N PHE A 4 -9.99 -12.67 -26.66
CA PHE A 4 -9.66 -11.69 -25.61
C PHE A 4 -8.29 -11.02 -25.90
N ILE A 5 -7.30 -11.80 -26.38
CA ILE A 5 -5.99 -11.29 -26.80
C ILE A 5 -6.15 -10.36 -28.03
N ARG A 6 -6.99 -10.71 -28.99
CA ARG A 6 -7.26 -9.85 -30.15
C ARG A 6 -8.02 -8.58 -29.78
N LEU A 7 -9.03 -8.66 -28.93
CA LEU A 7 -9.75 -7.48 -28.43
C LEU A 7 -8.81 -6.57 -27.60
N PHE A 8 -7.95 -7.13 -26.77
CA PHE A 8 -6.98 -6.38 -25.98
C PHE A 8 -5.92 -5.71 -26.86
N THR A 9 -5.37 -6.42 -27.84
CA THR A 9 -4.40 -5.84 -28.81
C THR A 9 -5.05 -4.77 -29.68
N TRP A 10 -6.29 -4.97 -30.15
CA TRP A 10 -7.02 -3.96 -30.92
C TRP A 10 -7.37 -2.72 -30.09
N PHE A 11 -7.81 -2.91 -28.86
CA PHE A 11 -8.13 -1.82 -27.93
C PHE A 11 -6.87 -1.02 -27.55
N CYS A 12 -5.76 -1.69 -27.24
CA CYS A 12 -4.48 -1.04 -26.99
C CYS A 12 -3.96 -0.31 -28.24
N LEU A 13 -4.05 -0.91 -29.42
CA LEU A 13 -3.55 -0.30 -30.67
C LEU A 13 -4.37 0.94 -31.08
N LEU A 14 -5.69 0.86 -31.06
CA LEU A 14 -6.57 1.99 -31.41
C LEU A 14 -6.46 3.13 -30.41
N HIS A 15 -6.30 2.82 -29.13
CA HIS A 15 -6.14 3.83 -28.07
C HIS A 15 -4.77 4.50 -28.10
N THR A 16 -3.71 3.72 -28.33
CA THR A 16 -2.34 4.24 -28.50
C THR A 16 -2.25 5.21 -29.69
N ILE A 17 -2.89 4.88 -30.81
CA ILE A 17 -2.90 5.75 -31.99
C ILE A 17 -3.64 7.08 -31.73
N LYS A 18 -4.75 7.05 -30.97
CA LYS A 18 -5.50 8.27 -30.64
C LYS A 18 -4.80 9.14 -29.59
N LEU A 19 -4.02 8.55 -28.67
CA LEU A 19 -3.21 9.20 -27.65
C LEU A 19 -1.93 9.85 -28.21
N ILE A 20 -1.35 9.30 -29.28
CA ILE A 20 -0.15 9.86 -29.96
C ILE A 20 -0.41 11.27 -30.51
N MET A 21 -1.67 11.69 -30.68
CA MET A 21 -2.00 12.95 -31.34
C MET A 21 -2.30 14.14 -30.41
N THR A 22 -2.28 13.97 -29.04
CA THR A 22 -2.78 15.03 -28.14
C THR A 22 -1.93 15.35 -26.91
N GLY A 23 -0.75 14.75 -26.69
CA GLY A 23 -0.03 14.86 -25.42
C GLY A 23 1.42 15.31 -25.49
N ASN A 24 1.98 15.73 -24.34
CA ASN A 24 3.40 16.06 -24.12
C ASN A 24 4.36 14.86 -24.19
N PHE A 25 3.89 13.71 -24.71
CA PHE A 25 4.65 12.47 -24.90
C PHE A 25 5.10 12.33 -26.33
N GLU A 26 6.36 11.93 -26.50
CA GLU A 26 6.92 11.64 -27.81
C GLU A 26 6.92 10.13 -28.10
N LEU A 27 7.17 9.76 -29.36
CA LEU A 27 7.18 8.35 -29.79
C LEU A 27 8.11 7.48 -28.94
N LEU A 28 9.25 8.02 -28.51
CA LEU A 28 10.22 7.30 -27.70
C LEU A 28 9.64 6.91 -26.32
N ASP A 29 8.85 7.78 -25.71
CA ASP A 29 8.20 7.51 -24.43
C ASP A 29 7.20 6.36 -24.55
N TYR A 30 6.40 6.36 -25.60
CA TYR A 30 5.46 5.26 -25.89
C TYR A 30 6.16 3.94 -26.21
N LEU A 31 7.30 3.97 -26.91
CA LEU A 31 8.08 2.77 -27.21
C LEU A 31 8.66 2.16 -25.94
N ILE A 32 9.22 2.96 -25.03
CA ILE A 32 9.76 2.50 -23.74
C ILE A 32 8.64 1.93 -22.85
N PHE A 33 7.51 2.63 -22.76
CA PHE A 33 6.35 2.15 -22.03
C PHE A 33 5.78 0.85 -22.63
N GLY A 34 5.68 0.77 -23.95
CA GLY A 34 5.24 -0.43 -24.67
C GLY A 34 6.18 -1.62 -24.44
N LEU A 35 7.49 -1.40 -24.44
CA LEU A 35 8.49 -2.44 -24.14
C LEU A 35 8.33 -2.97 -22.70
N TYR A 36 8.11 -2.07 -21.74
CA TYR A 36 7.77 -2.44 -20.36
C TYR A 36 6.52 -3.33 -20.33
N ALA A 37 5.43 -2.90 -20.96
CA ALA A 37 4.16 -3.64 -20.95
C ALA A 37 4.30 -5.05 -21.55
N ILE A 38 5.00 -5.16 -22.69
CA ILE A 38 5.30 -6.45 -23.34
C ILE A 38 6.15 -7.33 -22.45
N THR A 39 7.17 -6.79 -21.78
CA THR A 39 8.06 -7.51 -20.89
C THR A 39 7.29 -8.10 -19.70
N ILE A 40 6.48 -7.29 -19.03
CA ILE A 40 5.70 -7.73 -17.86
C ILE A 40 4.67 -8.79 -18.25
N LEU A 41 3.91 -8.57 -19.32
CA LEU A 41 2.97 -9.57 -19.82
C LEU A 41 3.67 -10.85 -20.25
N GLY A 42 4.82 -10.74 -20.93
CA GLY A 42 5.64 -11.87 -21.36
C GLY A 42 6.11 -12.71 -20.17
N ILE A 43 6.68 -12.09 -19.14
CA ILE A 43 7.12 -12.78 -17.91
C ILE A 43 5.92 -13.38 -17.18
N GLY A 44 4.84 -12.63 -16.99
CA GLY A 44 3.64 -13.10 -16.31
C GLY A 44 3.04 -14.33 -16.99
N LEU A 45 2.89 -14.31 -18.32
CA LEU A 45 2.37 -15.42 -19.10
C LEU A 45 3.35 -16.60 -19.16
N TRP A 46 4.66 -16.33 -19.23
CA TRP A 46 5.68 -17.39 -19.21
C TRP A 46 5.69 -18.16 -17.89
N VAL A 47 5.66 -17.47 -16.76
CA VAL A 47 5.57 -18.07 -15.43
C VAL A 47 4.22 -18.80 -15.24
N SER A 48 3.17 -18.30 -15.89
CA SER A 48 1.83 -18.88 -15.81
C SER A 48 1.67 -20.19 -16.57
N ARG A 49 2.61 -20.57 -17.43
CA ARG A 49 2.52 -21.81 -18.23
C ARG A 49 2.50 -23.04 -17.33
N ASP A 50 1.62 -23.98 -17.66
CA ASP A 50 1.57 -25.26 -16.99
C ASP A 50 2.81 -26.09 -17.38
N LYS A 51 3.62 -26.46 -16.41
CA LYS A 51 4.81 -27.31 -16.62
C LYS A 51 4.36 -28.74 -16.85
N GLY A 52 4.61 -29.26 -18.06
CA GLY A 52 4.35 -30.66 -18.39
C GLY A 52 2.88 -31.09 -18.43
N GLY A 53 1.94 -30.16 -18.69
CA GLY A 53 0.50 -30.47 -18.75
C GLY A 53 -0.16 -30.73 -17.40
N ARG A 54 0.56 -30.56 -16.28
CA ARG A 54 0.01 -30.67 -14.92
C ARG A 54 -0.85 -29.46 -14.61
N GLN A 55 -2.10 -29.68 -14.22
CA GLN A 55 -2.97 -28.60 -13.71
C GLN A 55 -2.42 -28.05 -12.40
N LYS A 56 -2.53 -26.72 -12.22
CA LYS A 56 -2.11 -26.04 -10.99
C LYS A 56 -2.95 -26.52 -9.82
N SER A 57 -2.28 -26.86 -8.72
CA SER A 57 -2.92 -27.07 -7.43
C SER A 57 -3.34 -25.72 -6.80
N ALA A 58 -4.16 -25.78 -5.76
CA ALA A 58 -4.49 -24.58 -4.97
C ALA A 58 -3.21 -23.96 -4.36
N GLU A 59 -2.25 -24.76 -3.90
CA GLU A 59 -0.97 -24.28 -3.38
C GLU A 59 -0.12 -23.59 -4.46
N ASP A 60 -0.10 -24.14 -5.68
CA ASP A 60 0.58 -23.51 -6.82
C ASP A 60 -0.01 -22.15 -7.18
N TYR A 61 -1.34 -22.03 -7.15
CA TYR A 61 -2.03 -20.82 -7.56
C TYR A 61 -2.02 -19.75 -6.47
N PHE A 62 -2.31 -20.08 -5.21
CA PHE A 62 -2.46 -19.13 -4.12
C PHE A 62 -1.19 -18.85 -3.32
N LEU A 63 -0.21 -19.80 -3.30
CA LEU A 63 1.03 -19.68 -2.53
C LEU A 63 2.31 -19.90 -3.37
N ALA A 64 2.22 -19.83 -4.70
CA ALA A 64 3.38 -19.99 -5.58
C ALA A 64 4.22 -21.24 -5.26
N SER A 65 3.58 -22.37 -4.88
CA SER A 65 4.21 -23.64 -4.44
C SER A 65 5.21 -23.47 -3.29
N LYS A 66 5.12 -22.42 -2.50
CA LYS A 66 6.10 -22.03 -1.44
C LYS A 66 7.55 -22.07 -1.97
N SER A 67 7.79 -21.47 -3.13
CA SER A 67 9.05 -21.59 -3.86
C SER A 67 9.85 -20.28 -3.94
N LEU A 68 9.34 -19.18 -3.37
CA LEU A 68 9.95 -17.87 -3.53
C LEU A 68 11.27 -17.76 -2.75
N PRO A 69 12.39 -17.35 -3.40
CA PRO A 69 13.64 -17.01 -2.72
C PRO A 69 13.51 -15.63 -2.02
N TRP A 70 14.39 -15.35 -1.07
CA TRP A 70 14.35 -14.15 -0.23
C TRP A 70 14.26 -12.83 -1.03
N TRP A 71 15.03 -12.71 -2.11
CA TRP A 71 15.03 -11.50 -2.92
C TRP A 71 13.72 -11.28 -3.68
N ALA A 72 13.07 -12.37 -4.15
CA ALA A 72 11.76 -12.29 -4.77
C ALA A 72 10.67 -11.96 -3.75
N VAL A 73 10.75 -12.53 -2.53
CA VAL A 73 9.85 -12.16 -1.42
C VAL A 73 9.97 -10.68 -1.10
N GLY A 74 11.18 -10.16 -0.89
CA GLY A 74 11.39 -8.77 -0.53
C GLY A 74 11.02 -7.80 -1.64
N ALA A 75 11.39 -8.09 -2.88
CA ALA A 75 10.99 -7.30 -4.04
C ALA A 75 9.46 -7.27 -4.20
N SER A 76 8.80 -8.43 -4.12
CA SER A 76 7.35 -8.51 -4.24
C SER A 76 6.62 -7.82 -3.07
N LEU A 77 7.16 -7.85 -1.85
CA LEU A 77 6.64 -7.07 -0.73
C LEU A 77 6.62 -5.57 -1.03
N ILE A 78 7.72 -5.05 -1.56
CA ILE A 78 7.84 -3.63 -1.90
C ILE A 78 6.98 -3.26 -3.11
N ALA A 79 7.02 -4.06 -4.17
CA ALA A 79 6.19 -3.82 -5.35
C ALA A 79 4.69 -3.83 -5.03
N ALA A 80 4.24 -4.74 -4.15
CA ALA A 80 2.85 -4.81 -3.71
C ALA A 80 2.44 -3.63 -2.83
N ASN A 81 3.38 -3.08 -2.05
CA ASN A 81 3.11 -1.96 -1.16
C ASN A 81 3.15 -0.62 -1.88
N ILE A 82 4.15 -0.38 -2.74
CA ILE A 82 4.24 0.88 -3.47
C ILE A 82 3.23 0.86 -4.61
N SER A 83 2.12 1.53 -4.39
CA SER A 83 1.03 1.71 -5.34
C SER A 83 0.96 3.15 -5.83
N ALA A 84 -0.10 3.49 -6.55
CA ALA A 84 -0.43 4.89 -6.84
C ALA A 84 -0.59 5.72 -5.55
N GLU A 85 -1.04 5.09 -4.46
CA GLU A 85 -1.19 5.75 -3.16
C GLU A 85 0.14 6.30 -2.64
N GLN A 86 1.23 5.53 -2.76
CA GLN A 86 2.55 6.00 -2.34
C GLN A 86 3.18 6.91 -3.40
N PHE A 87 3.18 6.51 -4.66
CA PHE A 87 3.89 7.26 -5.68
C PHE A 87 3.28 8.65 -5.91
N ILE A 88 1.96 8.77 -5.87
CA ILE A 88 1.22 10.01 -6.12
C ILE A 88 0.76 10.63 -4.81
N GLY A 89 0.06 9.87 -3.97
CA GLY A 89 -0.53 10.38 -2.75
C GLY A 89 0.51 10.77 -1.69
N MET A 90 1.61 10.00 -1.51
CA MET A 90 2.68 10.44 -0.61
C MET A 90 3.51 11.58 -1.19
N SER A 91 3.61 11.71 -2.52
CA SER A 91 4.21 12.89 -3.13
C SER A 91 3.34 14.14 -2.87
N GLY A 92 2.02 14.01 -3.00
CA GLY A 92 1.08 15.06 -2.60
C GLY A 92 1.17 15.40 -1.10
N SER A 93 1.36 14.39 -0.26
CA SER A 93 1.59 14.61 1.17
C SER A 93 2.96 15.25 1.44
N GLY A 94 4.00 14.93 0.68
CA GLY A 94 5.29 15.61 0.71
C GLY A 94 5.17 17.10 0.37
N PHE A 95 4.34 17.45 -0.63
CA PHE A 95 3.99 18.81 -0.97
C PHE A 95 3.25 19.51 0.17
N ALA A 96 2.30 18.85 0.81
CA ALA A 96 1.45 19.43 1.85
C ALA A 96 2.10 19.47 3.25
N LEU A 97 2.79 18.39 3.65
CA LEU A 97 3.25 18.13 5.02
C LEU A 97 4.78 18.11 5.15
N GLY A 98 5.51 18.00 4.03
CA GLY A 98 6.96 17.82 4.06
C GLY A 98 7.42 16.40 4.37
N LEU A 99 8.64 16.27 4.90
CA LEU A 99 9.32 14.98 5.15
C LEU A 99 8.66 14.16 6.27
N ALA A 100 7.91 14.78 7.17
CA ALA A 100 7.24 14.09 8.28
C ALA A 100 6.41 12.87 7.81
N ILE A 101 5.84 12.91 6.58
CA ILE A 101 5.08 11.80 6.00
C ILE A 101 5.96 10.55 5.77
N ALA A 102 7.30 10.69 5.66
CA ALA A 102 8.23 9.58 5.56
C ALA A 102 8.22 8.67 6.80
N SER A 103 7.62 9.11 7.91
CA SER A 103 7.38 8.27 9.09
C SER A 103 6.62 6.99 8.76
N TYR A 104 5.69 7.01 7.80
CA TYR A 104 5.01 5.79 7.33
C TYR A 104 5.99 4.76 6.78
N GLU A 105 7.00 5.19 6.03
CA GLU A 105 7.98 4.33 5.37
C GLU A 105 9.10 3.88 6.34
N TRP A 106 9.66 4.80 7.12
CA TRP A 106 10.76 4.48 8.03
C TRP A 106 10.32 3.66 9.23
N MET A 107 9.13 3.91 9.78
CA MET A 107 8.58 3.04 10.81
C MET A 107 8.11 1.69 10.25
N ALA A 108 7.71 1.63 8.97
CA ALA A 108 7.45 0.36 8.30
C ALA A 108 8.71 -0.52 8.25
N ALA A 109 9.90 0.07 8.04
CA ALA A 109 11.15 -0.68 8.07
C ALA A 109 11.36 -1.40 9.41
N ILE A 110 11.14 -0.69 10.53
CA ILE A 110 11.23 -1.27 11.88
C ILE A 110 10.14 -2.33 12.09
N THR A 111 8.91 -2.03 11.68
CA THR A 111 7.77 -2.94 11.83
C THR A 111 7.96 -4.25 11.07
N LEU A 112 8.52 -4.20 9.85
CA LEU A 112 8.87 -5.39 9.08
C LEU A 112 9.82 -6.30 9.86
N LEU A 113 10.81 -5.75 10.56
CA LEU A 113 11.72 -6.55 11.40
C LEU A 113 10.97 -7.23 12.56
N VAL A 114 10.01 -6.54 13.17
CA VAL A 114 9.13 -7.11 14.21
C VAL A 114 8.30 -8.25 13.63
N VAL A 115 7.69 -8.06 12.46
CA VAL A 115 6.90 -9.08 11.76
C VAL A 115 7.77 -10.30 11.41
N GLY A 116 8.95 -10.10 10.85
CA GLY A 116 9.87 -11.16 10.48
C GLY A 116 10.36 -12.00 11.67
N LYS A 117 10.54 -11.35 12.83
CA LYS A 117 11.01 -12.03 14.05
C LYS A 117 9.90 -12.70 14.84
N TYR A 118 8.73 -12.07 14.98
CA TYR A 118 7.72 -12.50 15.94
C TYR A 118 6.45 -13.09 15.30
N PHE A 119 6.04 -12.64 14.13
CA PHE A 119 4.77 -13.07 13.51
C PHE A 119 4.99 -14.17 12.48
N LEU A 120 5.92 -13.97 11.55
CA LEU A 120 6.19 -14.92 10.48
C LEU A 120 6.52 -16.34 10.97
N PRO A 121 7.34 -16.55 12.03
CA PRO A 121 7.60 -17.89 12.55
C PRO A 121 6.34 -18.62 12.97
N ILE A 122 5.40 -17.92 13.63
CA ILE A 122 4.14 -18.51 14.07
C ILE A 122 3.27 -18.90 12.86
N PHE A 123 3.20 -18.05 11.85
CA PHE A 123 2.39 -18.30 10.66
C PHE A 123 2.90 -19.49 9.85
N ILE A 124 4.21 -19.61 9.68
CA ILE A 124 4.84 -20.75 8.97
C ILE A 124 4.69 -22.04 9.77
N GLU A 125 4.90 -22.01 11.10
CA GLU A 125 4.70 -23.21 11.96
C GLU A 125 3.27 -23.72 11.90
N LYS A 126 2.27 -22.80 11.84
CA LYS A 126 0.86 -23.16 11.72
C LYS A 126 0.43 -23.54 10.31
N GLY A 127 1.30 -23.45 9.32
CA GLY A 127 1.03 -23.82 7.93
C GLY A 127 -0.12 -23.03 7.29
N LEU A 128 -0.16 -21.72 7.52
CA LEU A 128 -1.28 -20.89 7.08
C LEU A 128 -1.23 -20.64 5.56
N TYR A 129 -2.41 -20.64 4.94
CA TYR A 129 -2.66 -20.14 3.58
C TYR A 129 -3.12 -18.69 3.60
N THR A 130 -3.96 -18.36 4.58
CA THR A 130 -4.54 -17.03 4.72
C THR A 130 -4.44 -16.54 6.15
N ILE A 131 -4.47 -15.22 6.31
CA ILE A 131 -4.54 -14.60 7.65
C ILE A 131 -5.87 -14.90 8.33
N PRO A 132 -7.05 -14.89 7.65
CA PRO A 132 -8.28 -15.35 8.25
C PRO A 132 -8.23 -16.79 8.79
N GLU A 133 -7.47 -17.69 8.17
CA GLU A 133 -7.28 -19.07 8.65
C GLU A 133 -6.65 -19.14 10.05
N PHE A 134 -5.75 -18.20 10.38
CA PHE A 134 -5.22 -18.08 11.75
C PHE A 134 -6.34 -17.85 12.76
N ILE A 135 -7.30 -17.00 12.44
CA ILE A 135 -8.46 -16.70 13.29
C ILE A 135 -9.30 -17.95 13.54
N GLU A 136 -9.49 -18.80 12.54
CA GLU A 136 -10.20 -20.06 12.72
C GLU A 136 -9.45 -21.02 13.65
N LYS A 137 -8.15 -21.18 13.41
CA LYS A 137 -7.29 -22.06 14.22
C LYS A 137 -7.19 -21.60 15.67
N ARG A 138 -7.22 -20.28 15.89
CA ARG A 138 -7.07 -19.68 17.23
C ARG A 138 -8.41 -19.46 17.96
N TYR A 139 -9.46 -19.10 17.24
CA TYR A 139 -10.75 -18.74 17.81
C TYR A 139 -11.88 -19.59 17.21
N SER A 140 -12.52 -19.12 16.12
CA SER A 140 -13.64 -19.82 15.51
C SER A 140 -13.78 -19.54 14.01
N ALA A 141 -14.49 -20.46 13.31
CA ALA A 141 -14.85 -20.30 11.92
C ALA A 141 -15.78 -19.09 11.67
N ASN A 142 -16.64 -18.77 12.63
CA ASN A 142 -17.54 -17.62 12.51
C ASN A 142 -16.76 -16.31 12.49
N LEU A 143 -15.83 -16.12 13.41
CA LEU A 143 -14.98 -14.92 13.44
C LEU A 143 -14.11 -14.83 12.18
N LYS A 144 -13.55 -15.95 11.70
CA LYS A 144 -12.84 -16.02 10.42
C LYS A 144 -13.68 -15.48 9.28
N THR A 145 -14.92 -15.96 9.14
CA THR A 145 -15.82 -15.56 8.06
C THR A 145 -16.16 -14.08 8.12
N ILE A 146 -16.49 -13.56 9.30
CA ILE A 146 -16.76 -12.12 9.49
C ILE A 146 -15.58 -11.28 9.02
N LEU A 147 -14.37 -11.62 9.46
CA LEU A 147 -13.16 -10.88 9.07
C LEU A 147 -12.82 -11.06 7.59
N ALA A 148 -13.04 -12.26 7.01
CA ALA A 148 -12.84 -12.52 5.59
C ALA A 148 -13.74 -11.65 4.71
N VAL A 149 -15.04 -11.58 5.01
CA VAL A 149 -15.99 -10.69 4.34
C VAL A 149 -15.55 -9.23 4.44
N PHE A 150 -15.10 -8.85 5.63
CA PHE A 150 -14.61 -7.51 5.91
C PHE A 150 -13.37 -7.15 5.05
N TRP A 151 -12.35 -8.03 4.99
CA TRP A 151 -11.17 -7.80 4.15
C TRP A 151 -11.52 -7.73 2.65
N ILE A 152 -12.42 -8.60 2.18
CA ILE A 152 -12.87 -8.54 0.78
C ILE A 152 -13.55 -7.20 0.49
N ALA A 153 -14.43 -6.75 1.40
CA ALA A 153 -15.08 -5.45 1.24
C ALA A 153 -14.05 -4.31 1.20
N LEU A 154 -13.08 -4.28 2.14
CA LEU A 154 -12.01 -3.29 2.17
C LEU A 154 -11.18 -3.33 0.87
N PHE A 155 -10.78 -4.51 0.41
CA PHE A 155 -9.98 -4.63 -0.81
C PHE A 155 -10.74 -4.17 -2.05
N VAL A 156 -12.00 -4.57 -2.20
CA VAL A 156 -12.77 -4.29 -3.41
C VAL A 156 -13.29 -2.85 -3.43
N PHE A 157 -13.88 -2.38 -2.32
CA PHE A 157 -14.56 -1.08 -2.29
C PHE A 157 -13.64 0.10 -1.91
N VAL A 158 -12.51 -0.15 -1.27
CA VAL A 158 -11.56 0.90 -0.87
C VAL A 158 -10.26 0.79 -1.65
N ASN A 159 -9.49 -0.28 -1.46
CA ASN A 159 -8.12 -0.32 -1.97
C ASN A 159 -8.04 -0.43 -3.50
N LEU A 160 -8.79 -1.36 -4.14
CA LEU A 160 -8.78 -1.49 -5.60
C LEU A 160 -9.32 -0.23 -6.29
N THR A 161 -10.40 0.36 -5.76
CA THR A 161 -11.03 1.56 -6.30
C THR A 161 -10.11 2.77 -6.20
N THR A 162 -9.46 2.99 -5.05
CA THR A 162 -8.56 4.13 -4.86
C THR A 162 -7.29 4.03 -5.69
N VAL A 163 -6.68 2.84 -5.79
CA VAL A 163 -5.50 2.62 -6.64
C VAL A 163 -5.83 2.81 -8.12
N LEU A 164 -6.99 2.32 -8.58
CA LEU A 164 -7.47 2.56 -9.95
C LEU A 164 -7.74 4.04 -10.21
N TYR A 165 -8.37 4.73 -9.25
CA TYR A 165 -8.67 6.17 -9.37
C TYR A 165 -7.39 7.01 -9.45
N LEU A 166 -6.47 6.85 -8.48
CA LEU A 166 -5.19 7.57 -8.47
C LEU A 166 -4.36 7.29 -9.70
N GLY A 167 -4.30 6.00 -10.09
CA GLY A 167 -3.58 5.60 -11.30
C GLY A 167 -4.20 6.20 -12.57
N GLY A 168 -5.51 6.17 -12.69
CA GLY A 168 -6.25 6.76 -13.81
C GLY A 168 -6.07 8.27 -13.87
N LYS A 169 -6.20 8.97 -12.73
CA LYS A 169 -6.00 10.41 -12.61
C LYS A 169 -4.57 10.83 -12.97
N ALA A 170 -3.56 10.06 -12.51
CA ALA A 170 -2.18 10.34 -12.85
C ALA A 170 -1.92 10.21 -14.35
N LEU A 171 -2.42 9.16 -15.00
CA LEU A 171 -2.30 8.99 -16.43
C LEU A 171 -3.03 10.11 -17.18
N ASP A 172 -4.20 10.55 -16.73
CA ASP A 172 -4.93 11.67 -17.30
C ASP A 172 -4.13 12.99 -17.20
N THR A 173 -3.46 13.23 -16.07
CA THR A 173 -2.63 14.43 -15.86
C THR A 173 -1.35 14.38 -16.69
N ILE A 174 -0.68 13.21 -16.77
CA ILE A 174 0.64 13.06 -17.41
C ILE A 174 0.51 12.97 -18.94
N ILE A 175 -0.41 12.13 -19.43
CA ILE A 175 -0.56 11.84 -20.86
C ILE A 175 -1.66 12.73 -21.48
N GLY A 176 -2.74 12.96 -20.75
CA GLY A 176 -3.86 13.80 -21.16
C GLY A 176 -3.64 15.27 -20.84
N VAL A 177 -4.74 15.99 -20.71
CA VAL A 177 -4.75 17.41 -20.31
C VAL A 177 -5.16 17.60 -18.84
N GLY A 178 -5.48 16.52 -18.13
CA GLY A 178 -5.88 16.55 -16.72
C GLY A 178 -7.33 16.95 -16.48
N ASP A 179 -8.16 16.96 -17.53
CA ASP A 179 -9.59 17.32 -17.50
C ASP A 179 -10.53 16.12 -17.26
N GLY A 180 -9.97 14.93 -17.10
CA GLY A 180 -10.72 13.68 -16.95
C GLY A 180 -11.05 12.98 -18.27
N GLY A 181 -10.63 13.52 -19.40
CA GLY A 181 -10.96 13.00 -20.73
C GLY A 181 -10.50 11.56 -20.98
N ILE A 182 -9.37 11.16 -20.40
CA ILE A 182 -8.87 9.78 -20.52
C ILE A 182 -8.98 8.97 -19.22
N LEU A 183 -9.55 9.51 -18.16
CA LEU A 183 -9.64 8.86 -16.84
C LEU A 183 -10.27 7.47 -16.90
N LEU A 184 -11.45 7.35 -17.51
CA LEU A 184 -12.16 6.06 -17.61
C LEU A 184 -11.36 5.03 -18.42
N ASN A 185 -10.75 5.45 -19.51
CA ASN A 185 -9.95 4.58 -20.36
C ASN A 185 -8.71 4.09 -19.63
N SER A 186 -8.08 4.95 -18.84
CA SER A 186 -6.92 4.63 -18.00
C SER A 186 -7.28 3.63 -16.91
N ILE A 187 -8.42 3.81 -16.24
CA ILE A 187 -8.95 2.87 -15.24
C ILE A 187 -9.16 1.48 -15.86
N ILE A 188 -9.83 1.43 -17.03
CA ILE A 188 -10.07 0.17 -17.74
C ILE A 188 -8.76 -0.48 -18.18
N GLY A 189 -7.85 0.29 -18.78
CA GLY A 189 -6.56 -0.20 -19.24
C GLY A 189 -5.70 -0.78 -18.11
N LEU A 190 -5.56 -0.08 -16.99
CA LEU A 190 -4.79 -0.53 -15.82
C LEU A 190 -5.40 -1.79 -15.21
N GLY A 191 -6.72 -1.84 -15.06
CA GLY A 191 -7.39 -2.99 -14.50
C GLY A 191 -7.29 -4.23 -15.38
N LEU A 192 -7.51 -4.11 -16.69
CA LEU A 192 -7.36 -5.21 -17.64
C LEU A 192 -5.90 -5.71 -17.71
N PHE A 193 -4.94 -4.79 -17.67
CA PHE A 193 -3.52 -5.15 -17.67
C PHE A 193 -3.14 -5.94 -16.41
N ALA A 194 -3.57 -5.50 -15.21
CA ALA A 194 -3.34 -6.22 -13.97
C ALA A 194 -4.01 -7.61 -13.96
N ALA A 195 -5.23 -7.71 -14.47
CA ALA A 195 -5.94 -8.99 -14.57
C ALA A 195 -5.31 -9.95 -15.57
N ALA A 196 -4.71 -9.46 -16.65
CA ALA A 196 -4.23 -10.28 -17.78
C ALA A 196 -3.25 -11.40 -17.38
N TYR A 197 -2.34 -11.13 -16.42
CA TYR A 197 -1.42 -12.16 -15.94
C TYR A 197 -1.83 -12.75 -14.57
N SER A 198 -2.55 -11.99 -13.76
CA SER A 198 -3.02 -12.45 -12.45
C SER A 198 -4.00 -13.62 -12.57
N LEU A 199 -4.92 -13.57 -13.55
CA LEU A 199 -5.92 -14.62 -13.79
C LEU A 199 -5.34 -16.00 -14.09
N TRP A 200 -4.24 -16.06 -14.82
CA TRP A 200 -3.65 -17.36 -15.23
C TRP A 200 -2.52 -17.82 -14.32
N GLY A 201 -1.75 -16.89 -13.79
CA GLY A 201 -0.54 -17.18 -13.04
C GLY A 201 -0.71 -17.31 -11.54
N GLY A 202 -1.73 -16.69 -10.97
CA GLY A 202 -1.88 -16.56 -9.53
C GLY A 202 -0.69 -15.85 -8.89
N LEU A 203 -0.40 -16.17 -7.63
CA LEU A 203 0.67 -15.51 -6.86
C LEU A 203 2.07 -15.65 -7.49
N ALA A 204 2.36 -16.77 -8.16
CA ALA A 204 3.68 -16.98 -8.77
C ALA A 204 3.96 -15.94 -9.87
N ALA A 205 2.98 -15.71 -10.78
CA ALA A 205 3.13 -14.71 -11.83
C ALA A 205 3.27 -13.30 -11.24
N VAL A 206 2.44 -12.98 -10.25
CA VAL A 206 2.50 -11.68 -9.56
C VAL A 206 3.88 -11.47 -8.94
N ALA A 207 4.39 -12.42 -8.15
CA ALA A 207 5.67 -12.26 -7.46
C ALA A 207 6.88 -12.14 -8.42
N TRP A 208 6.86 -12.83 -9.55
CA TRP A 208 7.96 -12.74 -10.53
C TRP A 208 7.89 -11.45 -11.37
N THR A 209 6.70 -10.98 -11.71
CA THR A 209 6.56 -9.67 -12.36
C THR A 209 6.91 -8.54 -11.39
N ASP A 210 6.58 -8.66 -10.11
CA ASP A 210 6.91 -7.71 -9.04
C ASP A 210 8.41 -7.45 -8.94
N VAL A 211 9.26 -8.46 -9.17
CA VAL A 211 10.73 -8.29 -9.15
C VAL A 211 11.18 -7.30 -10.22
N VAL A 212 10.67 -7.42 -11.43
CA VAL A 212 11.02 -6.48 -12.52
C VAL A 212 10.40 -5.11 -12.25
N GLN A 213 9.17 -5.11 -11.76
CA GLN A 213 8.43 -3.88 -11.47
C GLN A 213 9.10 -3.06 -10.38
N VAL A 214 9.62 -3.68 -9.29
CA VAL A 214 10.31 -2.93 -8.24
C VAL A 214 11.63 -2.32 -8.71
N ILE A 215 12.35 -3.00 -9.60
CA ILE A 215 13.58 -2.45 -10.20
C ILE A 215 13.26 -1.20 -11.02
N ILE A 216 12.25 -1.29 -11.90
CA ILE A 216 11.81 -0.17 -12.74
C ILE A 216 11.28 0.98 -11.87
N LEU A 217 10.53 0.67 -10.82
CA LEU A 217 9.96 1.64 -9.89
C LEU A 217 11.04 2.41 -9.14
N ILE A 218 12.03 1.71 -8.56
CA ILE A 218 13.11 2.35 -7.81
C ILE A 218 13.96 3.21 -8.75
N PHE A 219 14.35 2.65 -9.88
CA PHE A 219 15.19 3.36 -10.84
C PHE A 219 14.46 4.56 -11.46
N GLY A 220 13.23 4.38 -11.92
CA GLY A 220 12.41 5.46 -12.49
C GLY A 220 12.11 6.56 -11.46
N GLY A 221 11.80 6.18 -10.21
CA GLY A 221 11.56 7.15 -9.14
C GLY A 221 12.81 7.95 -8.75
N LEU A 222 13.99 7.30 -8.69
CA LEU A 222 15.26 7.99 -8.45
C LEU A 222 15.61 8.95 -9.60
N LEU A 223 15.36 8.54 -10.86
CA LEU A 223 15.53 9.43 -12.01
C LEU A 223 14.59 10.63 -11.95
N MET A 224 13.32 10.43 -11.56
CA MET A 224 12.37 11.53 -11.37
C MET A 224 12.92 12.54 -10.37
N THR A 225 13.36 12.08 -9.21
CA THR A 225 13.94 12.95 -8.17
C THR A 225 15.21 13.65 -8.66
N TYR A 226 16.09 12.94 -9.36
CA TYR A 226 17.31 13.50 -9.93
C TYR A 226 17.02 14.64 -10.89
N PHE A 227 16.16 14.41 -11.88
CA PHE A 227 15.82 15.45 -12.86
C PHE A 227 15.03 16.60 -12.24
N ALA A 228 14.12 16.32 -11.30
CA ALA A 228 13.42 17.37 -10.58
C ALA A 228 14.40 18.30 -9.85
N LEU A 229 15.34 17.75 -9.07
CA LEU A 229 16.37 18.53 -8.37
C LEU A 229 17.30 19.30 -9.34
N SER A 230 17.69 18.68 -10.45
CA SER A 230 18.56 19.33 -11.44
C SER A 230 17.88 20.52 -12.16
N ASN A 231 16.56 20.63 -12.10
CA ASN A 231 15.79 21.73 -12.70
C ASN A 231 15.40 22.82 -11.68
N VAL A 232 15.73 22.67 -10.39
CA VAL A 232 15.40 23.66 -9.35
C VAL A 232 16.27 24.92 -9.45
N THR A 233 17.52 24.77 -9.92
CA THR A 233 18.49 25.86 -10.05
C THR A 233 19.08 25.92 -11.45
N ASP A 234 19.52 27.10 -11.87
CA ASP A 234 20.14 27.31 -13.19
C ASP A 234 21.46 26.54 -13.35
N SER A 235 22.10 26.09 -12.26
CA SER A 235 23.34 25.30 -12.33
C SER A 235 23.13 23.93 -12.98
N GLY A 236 21.91 23.40 -13.01
CA GLY A 236 21.60 22.04 -13.46
C GLY A 236 22.17 20.94 -12.56
N SER A 237 22.73 21.30 -11.40
CA SER A 237 23.34 20.38 -10.45
C SER A 237 22.30 19.84 -9.48
N PHE A 238 22.20 18.53 -9.39
CA PHE A 238 21.35 17.84 -8.42
C PHE A 238 21.72 18.21 -6.95
N ILE A 239 23.03 18.39 -6.64
CA ILE A 239 23.50 18.74 -5.27
C ILE A 239 23.09 20.17 -4.93
N ASP A 240 23.25 21.11 -5.87
CA ASP A 240 22.84 22.51 -5.68
C ASP A 240 21.32 22.60 -5.54
N GLY A 241 20.58 21.84 -6.36
CA GLY A 241 19.12 21.75 -6.24
C GLY A 241 18.66 21.24 -4.88
N LEU A 242 19.27 20.17 -4.36
CA LEU A 242 18.96 19.66 -3.02
C LEU A 242 19.29 20.69 -1.92
N SER A 243 20.44 21.34 -2.03
CA SER A 243 20.85 22.41 -1.09
C SER A 243 19.88 23.60 -1.15
N TYR A 244 19.44 23.98 -2.33
CA TYR A 244 18.47 25.05 -2.53
C TYR A 244 17.11 24.71 -1.90
N VAL A 245 16.57 23.51 -2.19
CA VAL A 245 15.29 23.05 -1.63
C VAL A 245 15.33 23.03 -0.11
N TYR A 246 16.43 22.51 0.47
CA TYR A 246 16.59 22.47 1.93
C TYR A 246 16.68 23.87 2.54
N LYS A 247 17.40 24.81 1.91
CA LYS A 247 17.54 26.19 2.41
C LYS A 247 16.27 27.01 2.25
N LYS A 248 15.48 26.75 1.20
CA LYS A 248 14.27 27.53 0.89
C LYS A 248 13.09 27.14 1.77
N ALA A 249 13.02 25.88 2.21
CA ALA A 249 11.93 25.36 3.04
C ALA A 249 12.46 24.36 4.10
N PRO A 250 13.34 24.79 5.04
CA PRO A 250 13.95 23.90 6.03
C PRO A 250 12.92 23.24 6.94
N GLU A 251 11.81 23.92 7.26
CA GLU A 251 10.71 23.38 8.07
C GLU A 251 10.04 22.17 7.43
N ARG A 252 10.12 22.04 6.10
CA ARG A 252 9.56 20.88 5.37
C ARG A 252 10.41 19.61 5.52
N PHE A 253 11.56 19.70 6.17
CA PHE A 253 12.43 18.54 6.46
C PHE A 253 12.33 18.05 7.90
N SER A 254 11.53 18.68 8.76
CA SER A 254 11.23 18.16 10.11
C SER A 254 10.42 16.87 10.05
N MET A 255 10.87 15.85 10.82
CA MET A 255 10.14 14.58 10.99
C MET A 255 9.14 14.63 12.14
N ILE A 256 9.37 15.48 13.14
CA ILE A 256 8.58 15.59 14.36
C ILE A 256 7.91 16.96 14.38
N LEU A 257 6.67 17.01 13.91
CA LEU A 257 5.93 18.27 13.80
C LEU A 257 5.42 18.75 15.14
N SER A 258 5.54 20.06 15.37
CA SER A 258 4.86 20.78 16.46
C SER A 258 3.50 21.30 15.99
N LYS A 259 2.57 21.48 16.92
CA LYS A 259 1.24 22.02 16.58
C LYS A 259 1.36 23.45 16.02
N GLY A 260 0.78 23.68 14.84
CA GLY A 260 0.83 24.97 14.15
C GLY A 260 2.15 25.26 13.40
N GLU A 261 3.12 24.35 13.40
CA GLU A 261 4.40 24.53 12.71
C GLU A 261 4.25 24.55 11.20
N ILE A 262 3.48 23.60 10.66
CA ILE A 262 3.17 23.52 9.25
C ILE A 262 1.67 23.59 9.04
N ILE A 263 1.23 24.63 8.34
CA ILE A 263 -0.13 24.71 7.81
C ILE A 263 -0.10 24.23 6.36
N THR A 264 -0.94 23.24 6.05
CA THR A 264 -1.05 22.72 4.68
C THR A 264 -1.58 23.81 3.73
N PRO A 265 -1.34 23.69 2.42
CA PRO A 265 -1.88 24.66 1.44
C PRO A 265 -3.39 24.86 1.54
N ASN A 266 -4.13 23.85 1.99
CA ASN A 266 -5.58 23.91 2.20
C ASN A 266 -5.99 24.39 3.62
N GLY A 267 -5.06 24.98 4.39
CA GLY A 267 -5.35 25.63 5.68
C GLY A 267 -5.48 24.70 6.89
N ARG A 268 -5.14 23.40 6.75
CA ARG A 268 -5.18 22.43 7.86
C ARG A 268 -3.82 22.36 8.56
N ASP A 269 -3.81 22.26 9.87
CA ASP A 269 -2.59 21.98 10.64
C ASP A 269 -2.09 20.57 10.37
N ALA A 270 -0.87 20.43 9.85
CA ALA A 270 -0.22 19.16 9.54
C ALA A 270 -0.03 18.25 10.77
N TRP A 271 0.03 18.85 11.96
CA TRP A 271 0.08 18.10 13.22
C TRP A 271 -1.14 17.20 13.44
N LEU A 272 -2.31 17.56 12.93
CA LEU A 272 -3.51 16.72 13.00
C LEU A 272 -3.35 15.41 12.19
N ASP A 273 -2.50 15.42 11.20
CA ASP A 273 -2.19 14.24 10.38
C ASP A 273 -1.01 13.45 10.96
N LEU A 274 0.01 14.15 11.47
CA LEU A 274 1.24 13.57 12.01
C LEU A 274 1.59 14.22 13.37
N PRO A 275 1.02 13.73 14.48
CA PRO A 275 1.07 14.38 15.78
C PRO A 275 2.43 14.24 16.49
N GLY A 276 3.50 14.74 15.90
CA GLY A 276 4.82 14.82 16.50
C GLY A 276 5.32 13.50 17.09
N LEU A 277 5.76 13.50 18.35
CA LEU A 277 6.26 12.29 19.04
C LEU A 277 5.21 11.16 19.13
N ALA A 278 3.92 11.48 19.13
CA ALA A 278 2.88 10.45 19.15
C ALA A 278 2.88 9.58 17.87
N VAL A 279 3.48 10.05 16.77
CA VAL A 279 3.73 9.22 15.58
C VAL A 279 4.64 8.04 15.94
N LEU A 280 5.75 8.29 16.66
CA LEU A 280 6.77 7.28 16.97
C LEU A 280 6.32 6.26 18.02
N ILE A 281 5.49 6.66 18.99
CA ILE A 281 5.09 5.81 20.12
C ILE A 281 3.62 5.40 20.07
N GLY A 282 2.84 5.93 19.13
CA GLY A 282 1.39 5.81 19.07
C GLY A 282 0.85 5.03 17.87
N GLY A 283 -0.17 5.61 17.24
CA GLY A 283 -0.99 4.94 16.23
C GLY A 283 -0.28 4.51 14.96
N MET A 284 0.90 5.05 14.65
CA MET A 284 1.69 4.59 13.51
C MET A 284 2.12 3.12 13.66
N TRP A 285 2.35 2.63 14.89
CA TRP A 285 2.55 1.22 15.16
C TRP A 285 1.32 0.39 14.85
N VAL A 286 0.13 0.91 15.18
CA VAL A 286 -1.13 0.23 14.88
C VAL A 286 -1.30 0.07 13.37
N ALA A 287 -1.14 1.16 12.62
CA ALA A 287 -1.23 1.15 11.16
C ALA A 287 -0.23 0.17 10.52
N ASN A 288 1.04 0.29 10.90
CA ASN A 288 2.11 -0.52 10.32
C ASN A 288 2.06 -1.99 10.72
N LEU A 289 1.81 -2.33 12.01
CA LEU A 289 1.69 -3.72 12.45
C LEU A 289 0.51 -4.43 11.79
N TYR A 290 -0.65 -3.73 11.67
CA TYR A 290 -1.78 -4.27 10.92
C TYR A 290 -1.42 -4.51 9.46
N TYR A 291 -0.85 -3.50 8.79
CA TYR A 291 -0.56 -3.57 7.37
C TYR A 291 0.48 -4.65 7.02
N TRP A 292 1.61 -4.67 7.71
CA TRP A 292 2.71 -5.58 7.41
C TRP A 292 2.53 -6.99 7.99
N GLY A 293 1.80 -7.10 9.09
CA GLY A 293 1.63 -8.39 9.78
C GLY A 293 0.36 -9.14 9.43
N PHE A 294 -0.73 -8.42 9.15
CA PHE A 294 -2.08 -9.04 9.06
C PHE A 294 -2.85 -8.69 7.78
N ASN A 295 -2.29 -7.89 6.91
CA ASN A 295 -2.90 -7.65 5.62
C ASN A 295 -2.54 -8.76 4.63
N GLN A 296 -3.56 -9.49 4.13
CA GLN A 296 -3.35 -10.69 3.30
C GLN A 296 -2.49 -10.41 2.07
N TYR A 297 -2.75 -9.35 1.30
CA TYR A 297 -2.03 -9.11 0.05
C TYR A 297 -0.56 -8.74 0.27
N ILE A 298 -0.16 -8.42 1.48
CA ILE A 298 1.22 -8.17 1.88
C ILE A 298 1.86 -9.47 2.39
N ILE A 299 1.34 -10.04 3.49
CA ILE A 299 1.97 -11.16 4.18
C ILE A 299 1.98 -12.45 3.34
N GLN A 300 1.07 -12.61 2.38
CA GLN A 300 0.97 -13.80 1.53
C GLN A 300 2.28 -14.12 0.80
N ARG A 301 3.09 -13.10 0.47
CA ARG A 301 4.40 -13.29 -0.16
C ARG A 301 5.40 -13.97 0.76
N THR A 302 5.38 -13.63 2.03
CA THR A 302 6.26 -14.25 3.03
C THR A 302 5.84 -15.68 3.33
N LEU A 303 4.52 -15.96 3.28
CA LEU A 303 3.99 -17.33 3.41
C LEU A 303 4.35 -18.21 2.20
N ALA A 304 4.62 -17.60 1.04
CA ALA A 304 5.07 -18.30 -0.17
C ALA A 304 6.59 -18.48 -0.25
N ALA A 305 7.35 -18.10 0.77
CA ALA A 305 8.80 -18.28 0.84
C ALA A 305 9.17 -19.76 0.93
N LYS A 306 10.35 -20.13 0.37
CA LYS A 306 10.90 -21.51 0.42
C LYS A 306 11.09 -22.02 1.85
N SER A 307 11.39 -21.13 2.79
CA SER A 307 11.62 -21.46 4.19
C SER A 307 11.44 -20.22 5.06
N LEU A 308 11.35 -20.41 6.38
CA LEU A 308 11.33 -19.31 7.35
C LEU A 308 12.54 -18.37 7.17
N ALA A 309 13.74 -18.93 7.00
CA ALA A 309 14.96 -18.13 6.81
C ALA A 309 14.91 -17.27 5.55
N GLU A 310 14.38 -17.80 4.44
CA GLU A 310 14.18 -17.05 3.20
C GLU A 310 13.12 -15.94 3.39
N GLY A 311 12.02 -16.24 4.06
CA GLY A 311 11.01 -15.24 4.41
C GLY A 311 11.57 -14.10 5.26
N GLN A 312 12.34 -14.43 6.31
CA GLN A 312 12.99 -13.44 7.18
C GLN A 312 13.99 -12.56 6.43
N LYS A 313 14.86 -13.16 5.58
CA LYS A 313 15.78 -12.39 4.74
C LYS A 313 15.03 -11.48 3.76
N GLY A 314 13.93 -11.96 3.16
CA GLY A 314 13.09 -11.18 2.26
C GLY A 314 12.45 -9.98 2.96
N ILE A 315 11.96 -10.17 4.17
CA ILE A 315 11.44 -9.09 5.02
C ILE A 315 12.55 -8.07 5.35
N ALA A 316 13.76 -8.50 5.70
CA ALA A 316 14.86 -7.60 5.98
C ALA A 316 15.27 -6.80 4.72
N PHE A 317 15.26 -7.44 3.54
CA PHE A 317 15.50 -6.75 2.28
C PHE A 317 14.41 -5.70 1.97
N ALA A 318 13.13 -6.04 2.17
CA ALA A 318 12.05 -5.08 2.03
C ALA A 318 12.19 -3.91 3.02
N ALA A 319 12.56 -4.19 4.27
CA ALA A 319 12.79 -3.17 5.29
C ALA A 319 13.94 -2.21 4.90
N PHE A 320 15.00 -2.73 4.30
CA PHE A 320 16.09 -1.89 3.77
C PHE A 320 15.60 -1.00 2.62
N LEU A 321 14.83 -1.54 1.68
CA LEU A 321 14.28 -0.75 0.57
C LEU A 321 13.36 0.38 1.07
N LYS A 322 12.62 0.17 2.17
CA LYS A 322 11.78 1.20 2.81
C LYS A 322 12.54 2.46 3.23
N LEU A 323 13.83 2.36 3.52
CA LEU A 323 14.65 3.53 3.86
C LEU A 323 14.87 4.46 2.65
N ILE A 324 14.86 3.91 1.44
CA ILE A 324 15.12 4.64 0.19
C ILE A 324 13.82 5.24 -0.38
N ILE A 325 12.67 4.63 -0.11
CA ILE A 325 11.39 5.01 -0.71
C ILE A 325 11.02 6.49 -0.53
N PRO A 326 11.24 7.17 0.63
CA PRO A 326 10.93 8.60 0.77
C PRO A 326 11.68 9.50 -0.24
N ILE A 327 12.85 9.11 -0.70
CA ILE A 327 13.58 9.83 -1.75
C ILE A 327 12.81 9.80 -3.08
N ILE A 328 12.05 8.71 -3.31
CA ILE A 328 11.32 8.47 -4.55
C ILE A 328 9.91 9.09 -4.49
N VAL A 329 9.25 9.03 -3.33
CA VAL A 329 7.83 9.38 -3.23
C VAL A 329 7.55 10.64 -2.42
N VAL A 330 8.39 11.02 -1.46
CA VAL A 330 8.17 12.21 -0.60
C VAL A 330 8.94 13.42 -1.10
N LEU A 331 10.24 13.26 -1.35
CA LEU A 331 11.10 14.35 -1.78
C LEU A 331 10.62 15.05 -3.07
N PRO A 332 10.08 14.35 -4.10
CA PRO A 332 9.46 15.01 -5.25
C PRO A 332 8.34 15.98 -4.88
N GLY A 333 7.52 15.64 -3.87
CA GLY A 333 6.49 16.55 -3.37
C GLY A 333 7.06 17.83 -2.76
N ILE A 334 8.11 17.71 -1.95
CA ILE A 334 8.81 18.88 -1.36
C ILE A 334 9.45 19.74 -2.46
N ILE A 335 10.04 19.11 -3.48
CA ILE A 335 10.61 19.83 -4.63
C ILE A 335 9.51 20.61 -5.36
N ALA A 336 8.40 19.96 -5.66
CA ALA A 336 7.27 20.62 -6.32
C ALA A 336 6.72 21.79 -5.48
N TYR A 337 6.67 21.67 -4.15
CA TYR A 337 6.31 22.75 -3.24
C TYR A 337 7.24 23.95 -3.40
N VAL A 338 8.55 23.73 -3.30
CA VAL A 338 9.55 24.80 -3.38
C VAL A 338 9.56 25.49 -4.75
N MET A 339 9.35 24.74 -5.84
CA MET A 339 9.28 25.29 -7.20
C MET A 339 8.03 26.14 -7.47
N ASN A 340 7.04 26.08 -6.61
CA ASN A 340 5.79 26.84 -6.72
C ASN A 340 5.68 27.99 -5.68
N LEU A 341 6.72 28.26 -4.89
CA LEU A 341 6.78 29.41 -3.99
C LEU A 341 6.98 30.70 -4.80
N ASP A 342 6.38 31.80 -4.34
CA ASP A 342 6.66 33.13 -4.86
C ASP A 342 8.00 33.68 -4.36
N ASP A 343 8.37 34.89 -4.81
CA ASP A 343 9.61 35.56 -4.41
C ASP A 343 9.71 35.81 -2.89
N SER A 344 8.55 35.94 -2.22
CA SER A 344 8.48 36.12 -0.77
C SER A 344 8.67 34.79 0.00
N GLY A 345 8.66 33.65 -0.69
CA GLY A 345 8.69 32.32 -0.11
C GLY A 345 7.31 31.80 0.33
N ALA A 346 6.22 32.43 -0.11
CA ALA A 346 4.86 31.98 0.16
C ALA A 346 4.30 31.14 -0.98
N LEU A 347 3.48 30.14 -0.64
CA LEU A 347 2.67 29.40 -1.61
C LEU A 347 1.31 30.07 -1.70
N THR A 348 1.00 30.66 -2.84
CA THR A 348 -0.27 31.34 -3.11
C THR A 348 -0.96 30.77 -4.33
N ILE A 349 -2.26 31.01 -4.48
CA ILE A 349 -3.00 30.63 -5.70
C ILE A 349 -2.42 31.33 -6.94
N ALA A 350 -1.83 32.52 -6.77
CA ALA A 350 -1.21 33.27 -7.86
C ALA A 350 0.17 32.77 -8.25
N SER A 351 0.94 32.18 -7.31
CA SER A 351 2.29 31.65 -7.60
C SER A 351 2.27 30.21 -8.10
N VAL A 352 1.25 29.43 -7.72
CA VAL A 352 1.19 28.01 -8.05
C VAL A 352 0.79 27.80 -9.51
N ASP A 353 1.41 26.79 -10.15
CA ASP A 353 1.00 26.35 -11.49
C ASP A 353 -0.49 25.97 -11.50
N PRO A 354 -1.26 26.40 -12.54
CA PRO A 354 -2.69 26.07 -12.64
C PRO A 354 -3.03 24.58 -12.48
N GLY A 355 -2.10 23.70 -12.81
CA GLY A 355 -2.25 22.25 -12.59
C GLY A 355 -2.42 21.83 -11.13
N PHE A 356 -2.09 22.70 -10.18
CA PHE A 356 -2.32 22.47 -8.75
C PHE A 356 -3.65 23.02 -8.24
N ILE A 357 -4.44 23.67 -9.07
CA ILE A 357 -5.75 24.19 -8.67
C ILE A 357 -6.81 23.14 -8.98
N GLY A 358 -7.46 22.64 -7.93
CA GLY A 358 -8.58 21.70 -8.07
C GLY A 358 -9.87 22.40 -8.51
N THR A 359 -10.85 21.61 -8.92
CA THR A 359 -12.15 22.09 -9.41
C THR A 359 -12.94 22.94 -8.41
N ALA A 360 -12.65 22.80 -7.11
CA ALA A 360 -13.25 23.58 -6.02
C ALA A 360 -12.42 24.82 -5.65
N GLY A 361 -11.37 25.15 -6.41
CA GLY A 361 -10.46 26.27 -6.11
C GLY A 361 -9.48 26.00 -4.94
N ASN A 362 -9.41 24.76 -4.46
CA ASN A 362 -8.46 24.30 -3.46
C ASN A 362 -7.18 23.73 -4.11
N PHE A 363 -6.12 23.55 -3.32
CA PHE A 363 -4.88 22.93 -3.82
C PHE A 363 -5.06 21.42 -4.05
N ALA A 364 -4.72 20.96 -5.23
CA ALA A 364 -4.69 19.55 -5.62
C ALA A 364 -3.28 18.96 -5.38
N ASN A 365 -2.92 18.75 -4.12
CA ASN A 365 -1.57 18.33 -3.70
C ASN A 365 -1.09 17.06 -4.42
N ASP A 366 -2.00 16.11 -4.71
CA ASP A 366 -1.68 14.84 -5.38
C ASP A 366 -1.19 15.02 -6.82
N ASN A 367 -1.25 16.23 -7.37
CA ASN A 367 -0.68 16.53 -8.69
C ASN A 367 0.84 16.77 -8.65
N ALA A 368 1.50 16.76 -7.49
CA ALA A 368 2.93 17.08 -7.35
C ALA A 368 3.83 16.18 -8.25
N ALA A 369 3.76 14.86 -8.11
CA ALA A 369 4.55 13.95 -8.95
C ALA A 369 4.13 13.99 -10.44
N PRO A 370 2.83 13.93 -10.80
CA PRO A 370 2.39 14.10 -12.19
C PRO A 370 2.88 15.41 -12.83
N TRP A 371 2.82 16.51 -12.10
CA TRP A 371 3.29 17.82 -12.58
C TRP A 371 4.80 17.83 -12.87
N LEU A 372 5.61 17.27 -11.95
CA LEU A 372 7.07 17.14 -12.17
C LEU A 372 7.37 16.30 -13.41
N ILE A 373 6.68 15.16 -13.57
CA ILE A 373 6.87 14.25 -14.71
C ILE A 373 6.55 14.98 -16.03
N LYS A 374 5.45 15.72 -16.04
CA LYS A 374 4.99 16.44 -17.23
C LYS A 374 5.98 17.53 -17.67
N ASN A 375 6.49 18.33 -16.73
CA ASN A 375 7.19 19.58 -17.03
C ASN A 375 8.73 19.48 -17.03
N PHE A 376 9.32 18.59 -16.22
CA PHE A 376 10.78 18.61 -15.97
C PHE A 376 11.53 17.35 -16.40
N ILE A 377 10.82 16.32 -16.82
CA ILE A 377 11.47 15.07 -17.20
C ILE A 377 11.71 15.05 -18.72
N PRO A 378 12.95 14.72 -19.16
CA PRO A 378 13.26 14.66 -20.58
C PRO A 378 12.57 13.47 -21.27
N VAL A 379 12.41 13.61 -22.59
CA VAL A 379 11.89 12.58 -23.48
C VAL A 379 12.68 11.28 -23.35
N GLY A 380 12.02 10.16 -23.41
CA GLY A 380 12.56 8.83 -23.17
C GLY A 380 12.57 8.47 -21.66
N VAL A 381 13.01 9.38 -20.80
CA VAL A 381 12.94 9.19 -19.33
C VAL A 381 11.49 9.29 -18.85
N LYS A 382 10.66 10.15 -19.44
CA LYS A 382 9.21 10.19 -19.18
C LYS A 382 8.55 8.83 -19.36
N GLY A 383 8.84 8.16 -20.46
CA GLY A 383 8.32 6.82 -20.74
C GLY A 383 8.73 5.79 -19.68
N LEU A 384 9.98 5.86 -19.18
CA LEU A 384 10.47 4.99 -18.12
C LEU A 384 9.79 5.28 -16.76
N ILE A 385 9.61 6.56 -16.42
CA ILE A 385 8.93 6.95 -15.17
C ILE A 385 7.45 6.59 -15.25
N LEU A 386 6.82 6.75 -16.40
CA LEU A 386 5.45 6.28 -16.64
C LEU A 386 5.36 4.75 -16.47
N ALA A 387 6.37 4.00 -16.95
CA ALA A 387 6.46 2.57 -16.74
C ALA A 387 6.63 2.23 -15.24
N ALA A 388 7.42 3.02 -14.50
CA ALA A 388 7.58 2.86 -13.05
C ALA A 388 6.25 3.10 -12.30
N LEU A 389 5.52 4.15 -12.67
CA LEU A 389 4.19 4.45 -12.12
C LEU A 389 3.19 3.33 -12.45
N ALA A 390 3.13 2.90 -13.71
CA ALA A 390 2.27 1.78 -14.11
C ALA A 390 2.66 0.48 -13.39
N ALA A 391 3.96 0.23 -13.18
CA ALA A 391 4.46 -0.90 -12.41
C ALA A 391 3.91 -0.88 -10.97
N ALA A 392 3.99 0.27 -10.30
CA ALA A 392 3.47 0.45 -8.94
C ALA A 392 1.95 0.16 -8.87
N ILE A 393 1.18 0.71 -9.80
CA ILE A 393 -0.27 0.55 -9.86
C ILE A 393 -0.64 -0.92 -10.13
N VAL A 394 -0.08 -1.48 -11.20
CA VAL A 394 -0.47 -2.80 -11.71
C VAL A 394 -0.05 -3.93 -10.75
N SER A 395 1.13 -3.82 -10.12
CA SER A 395 1.57 -4.76 -9.09
C SER A 395 0.59 -4.81 -7.91
N SER A 396 0.22 -3.65 -7.39
CA SER A 396 -0.71 -3.55 -6.26
C SER A 396 -2.10 -4.07 -6.63
N LEU A 397 -2.64 -3.71 -7.80
CA LEU A 397 -3.92 -4.23 -8.28
C LEU A 397 -3.91 -5.76 -8.41
N ALA A 398 -2.86 -6.33 -9.05
CA ALA A 398 -2.73 -7.77 -9.21
C ALA A 398 -2.62 -8.49 -7.86
N SER A 399 -1.94 -7.86 -6.91
CA SER A 399 -1.76 -8.37 -5.55
C SER A 399 -3.07 -8.40 -4.77
N MET A 400 -3.83 -7.33 -4.81
CA MET A 400 -5.14 -7.21 -4.14
C MET A 400 -6.16 -8.15 -4.78
N LEU A 401 -6.19 -8.25 -6.12
CA LEU A 401 -7.05 -9.18 -6.85
C LEU A 401 -6.74 -10.64 -6.48
N ASN A 402 -5.44 -11.02 -6.43
CA ASN A 402 -5.04 -12.36 -6.05
C ASN A 402 -5.41 -12.67 -4.59
N SER A 403 -5.25 -11.73 -3.67
CA SER A 403 -5.59 -11.91 -2.27
C SER A 403 -7.09 -11.96 -2.02
N THR A 404 -7.87 -11.11 -2.70
CA THR A 404 -9.34 -11.19 -2.70
C THR A 404 -9.80 -12.57 -3.18
N SER A 405 -9.20 -13.07 -4.27
CA SER A 405 -9.45 -14.40 -4.81
C SER A 405 -9.11 -15.50 -3.79
N THR A 406 -7.97 -15.39 -3.12
CA THR A 406 -7.51 -16.37 -2.13
C THR A 406 -8.47 -16.42 -0.94
N ILE A 407 -8.77 -15.26 -0.33
CA ILE A 407 -9.68 -15.18 0.83
C ILE A 407 -11.08 -15.70 0.46
N PHE A 408 -11.64 -15.25 -0.68
CA PHE A 408 -12.96 -15.71 -1.08
C PHE A 408 -12.99 -17.22 -1.29
N THR A 409 -12.02 -17.76 -2.03
CA THR A 409 -11.99 -19.19 -2.39
C THR A 409 -11.73 -20.06 -1.15
N MET A 410 -10.73 -19.71 -0.32
CA MET A 410 -10.33 -20.56 0.80
C MET A 410 -11.23 -20.38 2.02
N ASP A 411 -11.57 -19.13 2.36
CA ASP A 411 -12.21 -18.81 3.63
C ASP A 411 -13.73 -18.71 3.54
N ILE A 412 -14.28 -18.45 2.34
CA ILE A 412 -15.73 -18.35 2.12
C ILE A 412 -16.23 -19.56 1.31
N TYR A 413 -15.76 -19.72 0.07
CA TYR A 413 -16.31 -20.74 -0.83
C TYR A 413 -16.09 -22.16 -0.29
N LYS A 414 -14.83 -22.53 -0.01
CA LYS A 414 -14.48 -23.86 0.52
C LYS A 414 -15.11 -24.13 1.88
N SER A 415 -15.22 -23.10 2.73
CA SER A 415 -15.76 -23.26 4.08
C SER A 415 -17.27 -23.40 4.14
N HIS A 416 -18.03 -22.71 3.27
CA HIS A 416 -19.49 -22.60 3.37
C HIS A 416 -20.25 -23.19 2.18
N PHE A 417 -19.68 -23.19 0.96
CA PHE A 417 -20.40 -23.63 -0.24
C PHE A 417 -20.00 -25.03 -0.69
N ASN A 418 -18.70 -25.36 -0.70
CA ASN A 418 -18.23 -26.68 -1.16
C ASN A 418 -16.96 -27.11 -0.40
N LYS A 419 -17.14 -27.81 0.71
CA LYS A 419 -16.05 -28.30 1.56
C LYS A 419 -15.15 -29.35 0.88
N SER A 420 -15.68 -30.05 -0.11
CA SER A 420 -14.99 -31.09 -0.88
C SER A 420 -14.51 -30.61 -2.25
N ALA A 421 -14.48 -29.28 -2.49
CA ALA A 421 -14.01 -28.72 -3.74
C ALA A 421 -12.58 -29.19 -4.06
N ASP A 422 -12.40 -29.73 -5.26
CA ASP A 422 -11.10 -30.08 -5.79
C ASP A 422 -10.30 -28.83 -6.22
N ASP A 423 -9.02 -29.00 -6.43
CA ASP A 423 -8.11 -27.91 -6.80
C ASP A 423 -8.53 -27.18 -8.08
N LYS A 424 -9.06 -27.92 -9.07
CA LYS A 424 -9.55 -27.36 -10.33
C LYS A 424 -10.72 -26.39 -10.10
N THR A 425 -11.67 -26.81 -9.28
CA THR A 425 -12.82 -25.98 -8.91
C THR A 425 -12.37 -24.75 -8.12
N MET A 426 -11.44 -24.89 -7.17
CA MET A 426 -10.92 -23.78 -6.40
C MET A 426 -10.19 -22.75 -7.26
N VAL A 427 -9.34 -23.18 -8.18
CA VAL A 427 -8.67 -22.28 -9.14
C VAL A 427 -9.69 -21.57 -10.05
N LYS A 428 -10.75 -22.28 -10.50
CA LYS A 428 -11.81 -21.69 -11.31
C LYS A 428 -12.58 -20.62 -10.54
N VAL A 429 -12.97 -20.90 -9.29
CA VAL A 429 -13.65 -19.94 -8.41
C VAL A 429 -12.75 -18.73 -8.17
N GLY A 430 -11.46 -18.96 -7.89
CA GLY A 430 -10.51 -17.87 -7.73
C GLY A 430 -10.42 -16.93 -8.93
N ARG A 431 -10.39 -17.47 -10.14
CA ARG A 431 -10.40 -16.68 -11.39
C ARG A 431 -11.68 -15.88 -11.58
N ILE A 432 -12.83 -16.47 -11.27
CA ILE A 432 -14.13 -15.77 -11.33
C ILE A 432 -14.14 -14.62 -10.32
N THR A 433 -13.64 -14.85 -9.11
CA THR A 433 -13.55 -13.82 -8.07
C THR A 433 -12.69 -12.63 -8.51
N VAL A 434 -11.55 -12.87 -9.16
CA VAL A 434 -10.71 -11.80 -9.73
C VAL A 434 -11.50 -10.92 -10.70
N ILE A 435 -12.24 -11.55 -11.62
CA ILE A 435 -13.03 -10.83 -12.63
C ILE A 435 -14.14 -10.00 -11.94
N VAL A 436 -14.89 -10.61 -11.03
CA VAL A 436 -16.00 -9.94 -10.33
C VAL A 436 -15.49 -8.77 -9.48
N ALA A 437 -14.41 -8.98 -8.71
CA ALA A 437 -13.80 -7.94 -7.88
C ALA A 437 -13.33 -6.75 -8.72
N LEU A 438 -12.66 -7.03 -9.85
CA LEU A 438 -12.20 -5.99 -10.77
C LEU A 438 -13.37 -5.20 -11.38
N LEU A 439 -14.41 -5.88 -11.85
CA LEU A 439 -15.58 -5.22 -12.44
C LEU A 439 -16.27 -4.31 -11.42
N ILE A 440 -16.45 -4.77 -10.18
CA ILE A 440 -17.03 -3.96 -9.11
C ILE A 440 -16.16 -2.72 -8.85
N ALA A 441 -14.84 -2.91 -8.71
CA ALA A 441 -13.93 -1.79 -8.49
C ALA A 441 -13.97 -0.78 -9.64
N MET A 442 -13.95 -1.22 -10.90
CA MET A 442 -14.03 -0.34 -12.08
C MET A 442 -15.33 0.45 -12.16
N LEU A 443 -16.45 -0.12 -11.75
CA LEU A 443 -17.76 0.57 -11.72
C LEU A 443 -17.83 1.65 -10.65
N ILE A 444 -17.15 1.45 -9.52
CA ILE A 444 -17.18 2.39 -8.38
C ILE A 444 -16.15 3.50 -8.53
N THR A 445 -14.97 3.19 -9.12
CA THR A 445 -13.83 4.10 -9.22
C THR A 445 -14.18 5.50 -9.76
N PRO A 446 -14.99 5.68 -10.82
CA PRO A 446 -15.32 7.01 -11.35
C PRO A 446 -16.06 7.91 -10.37
N GLN A 447 -16.69 7.32 -9.34
CA GLN A 447 -17.48 8.07 -8.33
C GLN A 447 -16.60 8.72 -7.26
N LEU A 448 -15.29 8.40 -7.22
CA LEU A 448 -14.33 8.98 -6.26
C LEU A 448 -13.82 10.38 -6.65
N GLY A 449 -14.37 11.00 -7.70
CA GLY A 449 -13.86 12.19 -8.39
C GLY A 449 -13.64 13.48 -7.58
N SER A 450 -13.97 13.52 -6.28
CA SER A 450 -13.89 14.74 -5.45
C SER A 450 -12.86 14.69 -4.32
N LEU A 451 -12.03 13.65 -4.23
CA LEU A 451 -11.07 13.49 -3.12
C LEU A 451 -9.80 14.30 -3.38
N GLY A 452 -9.52 15.29 -2.53
CA GLY A 452 -8.38 16.21 -2.68
C GLY A 452 -7.03 15.64 -2.20
N GLN A 453 -7.02 14.77 -1.18
CA GLN A 453 -5.82 14.16 -0.58
C GLN A 453 -6.10 12.68 -0.29
N VAL A 454 -5.94 11.86 -1.33
CA VAL A 454 -6.42 10.48 -1.32
C VAL A 454 -5.65 9.58 -0.35
N PHE A 455 -4.32 9.76 -0.23
CA PHE A 455 -3.52 8.96 0.71
C PHE A 455 -4.04 9.09 2.15
N GLN A 456 -4.25 10.32 2.61
CA GLN A 456 -4.74 10.60 3.96
C GLN A 456 -6.13 10.03 4.19
N PHE A 457 -7.03 10.17 3.20
CA PHE A 457 -8.37 9.60 3.23
C PHE A 457 -8.34 8.09 3.46
N ILE A 458 -7.51 7.35 2.70
CA ILE A 458 -7.37 5.90 2.83
C ILE A 458 -6.90 5.53 4.24
N GLN A 459 -5.89 6.23 4.75
CA GLN A 459 -5.33 5.96 6.07
C GLN A 459 -6.36 6.19 7.19
N GLU A 460 -7.15 7.26 7.11
CA GLU A 460 -8.21 7.54 8.06
C GLU A 460 -9.31 6.46 8.06
N TYR A 461 -9.79 6.04 6.89
CA TYR A 461 -10.85 5.02 6.82
C TYR A 461 -10.37 3.62 7.17
N THR A 462 -9.15 3.26 6.75
CA THR A 462 -8.51 2.02 7.21
C THR A 462 -8.28 2.07 8.71
N GLY A 463 -8.00 3.25 9.25
CA GLY A 463 -7.81 3.52 10.67
C GLY A 463 -9.03 3.27 11.57
N VAL A 464 -10.24 3.24 11.02
CA VAL A 464 -11.46 2.88 11.78
C VAL A 464 -11.46 1.39 12.15
N VAL A 465 -10.84 0.56 11.34
CA VAL A 465 -10.98 -0.89 11.43
C VAL A 465 -9.71 -1.61 11.84
N SER A 466 -8.58 -1.16 11.34
CA SER A 466 -7.28 -1.77 11.60
C SER A 466 -6.92 -1.93 13.09
N PRO A 467 -7.29 -1.02 14.01
CA PRO A 467 -6.98 -1.18 15.43
C PRO A 467 -7.64 -2.39 16.08
N GLY A 468 -8.93 -2.61 15.75
CA GLY A 468 -9.68 -3.75 16.27
C GLY A 468 -9.14 -5.08 15.77
N ILE A 469 -8.86 -5.17 14.47
CA ILE A 469 -8.26 -6.36 13.89
C ILE A 469 -6.88 -6.63 14.51
N LEU A 470 -6.02 -5.61 14.59
CA LEU A 470 -4.70 -5.75 15.22
C LEU A 470 -4.81 -6.28 16.65
N ALA A 471 -5.71 -5.73 17.47
CA ALA A 471 -5.91 -6.16 18.86
C ALA A 471 -6.34 -7.64 18.94
N VAL A 472 -7.29 -8.08 18.10
CA VAL A 472 -7.71 -9.48 18.03
C VAL A 472 -6.54 -10.41 17.69
N PHE A 473 -5.70 -10.01 16.71
CA PHE A 473 -4.53 -10.81 16.33
C PHE A 473 -3.44 -10.83 17.41
N LEU A 474 -3.10 -9.69 18.00
CA LEU A 474 -2.11 -9.62 19.08
C LEU A 474 -2.52 -10.47 20.29
N MET A 475 -3.79 -10.38 20.69
CA MET A 475 -4.31 -11.20 21.77
C MET A 475 -4.32 -12.68 21.38
N GLY A 476 -4.64 -13.00 20.12
CA GLY A 476 -4.58 -14.37 19.61
C GLY A 476 -3.18 -14.96 19.61
N LEU A 477 -2.18 -14.17 19.22
CA LEU A 477 -0.78 -14.60 19.15
C LEU A 477 -0.14 -14.72 20.55
N PHE A 478 -0.36 -13.74 21.42
CA PHE A 478 0.46 -13.58 22.62
C PHE A 478 -0.28 -13.78 23.95
N TYR A 479 -1.61 -13.73 23.96
CA TYR A 479 -2.41 -13.92 25.17
C TYR A 479 -3.18 -15.25 25.15
N LYS A 480 -2.62 -16.28 25.78
CA LYS A 480 -3.16 -17.66 25.78
C LYS A 480 -4.57 -17.78 26.37
N LYS A 481 -4.98 -16.81 27.18
CA LYS A 481 -6.28 -16.83 27.88
C LYS A 481 -7.37 -16.10 27.09
N ALA A 482 -7.04 -15.48 25.92
CA ALA A 482 -8.03 -14.83 25.10
C ALA A 482 -9.09 -15.84 24.62
N THR A 483 -10.34 -15.61 24.99
CA THR A 483 -11.47 -16.47 24.63
C THR A 483 -12.03 -16.07 23.26
N ASN A 484 -12.73 -17.00 22.61
CA ASN A 484 -13.39 -16.71 21.33
C ASN A 484 -14.44 -15.60 21.46
N ASN A 485 -15.25 -15.63 22.52
CA ASN A 485 -16.29 -14.63 22.74
C ASN A 485 -15.68 -13.23 22.99
N ALA A 486 -14.60 -13.15 23.77
CA ALA A 486 -13.86 -11.92 23.97
C ALA A 486 -13.31 -11.33 22.66
N ALA A 487 -12.79 -12.17 21.76
CA ALA A 487 -12.29 -11.73 20.46
C ALA A 487 -13.41 -11.20 19.55
N ILE A 488 -14.58 -11.86 19.54
CA ILE A 488 -15.77 -11.41 18.80
C ILE A 488 -16.23 -10.03 19.30
N TRP A 489 -16.41 -9.88 20.62
CA TRP A 489 -16.83 -8.61 21.19
C TRP A 489 -15.78 -7.50 21.01
N GLY A 490 -14.50 -7.84 21.13
CA GLY A 490 -13.41 -6.92 20.84
C GLY A 490 -13.48 -6.41 19.40
N ALA A 491 -13.65 -7.29 18.42
CA ALA A 491 -13.80 -6.90 17.01
C ALA A 491 -15.03 -6.03 16.76
N ILE A 492 -16.19 -6.40 17.34
CA ILE A 492 -17.45 -5.67 17.16
C ILE A 492 -17.37 -4.27 17.81
N LEU A 493 -16.89 -4.19 19.06
CA LEU A 493 -16.88 -2.93 19.81
C LEU A 493 -15.79 -1.96 19.34
N SER A 494 -14.74 -2.45 18.68
CA SER A 494 -13.68 -1.58 18.15
C SER A 494 -14.22 -0.56 17.13
N ILE A 495 -15.20 -0.95 16.31
CA ILE A 495 -15.76 -0.08 15.25
C ILE A 495 -16.53 1.11 15.86
N PRO A 496 -17.53 0.91 16.76
CA PRO A 496 -18.22 2.04 17.38
C PRO A 496 -17.28 2.92 18.22
N ILE A 497 -16.24 2.37 18.86
CA ILE A 497 -15.23 3.18 19.56
C ILE A 497 -14.48 4.10 18.56
N ALA A 498 -13.98 3.54 17.47
CA ALA A 498 -13.29 4.31 16.44
C ALA A 498 -14.21 5.36 15.81
N MET A 499 -15.45 4.98 15.48
CA MET A 499 -16.44 5.90 14.93
C MET A 499 -16.82 7.02 15.91
N TYR A 500 -16.96 6.71 17.19
CA TYR A 500 -17.20 7.71 18.22
C TYR A 500 -16.07 8.74 18.26
N LEU A 501 -14.81 8.29 18.33
CA LEU A 501 -13.64 9.18 18.35
C LEU A 501 -13.54 10.04 17.09
N LYS A 502 -14.00 9.54 15.94
CA LYS A 502 -13.98 10.27 14.66
C LYS A 502 -15.11 11.29 14.53
N VAL A 503 -16.29 10.98 15.04
CA VAL A 503 -17.51 11.78 14.83
C VAL A 503 -17.75 12.76 15.99
N ALA A 504 -17.45 12.36 17.23
CA ALA A 504 -17.71 13.15 18.43
C ALA A 504 -17.09 14.56 18.42
N PRO A 505 -15.91 14.82 17.82
CA PRO A 505 -15.38 16.17 17.70
C PRO A 505 -16.25 17.11 16.85
N LYS A 506 -16.95 16.58 15.84
CA LYS A 506 -17.89 17.33 15.00
C LYS A 506 -19.20 17.60 15.71
N GLY A 507 -19.51 16.76 16.71
CA GLY A 507 -20.70 16.88 17.55
C GLY A 507 -22.01 16.57 16.85
N TRP A 508 -23.10 16.78 17.60
CA TRP A 508 -24.47 16.75 17.10
C TRP A 508 -24.94 18.21 16.99
N SER A 509 -25.36 18.63 15.81
CA SER A 509 -25.75 20.02 15.55
C SER A 509 -24.63 21.03 15.87
N ASP A 510 -23.41 20.75 15.44
CA ASP A 510 -22.20 21.59 15.57
C ASP A 510 -21.74 21.86 17.02
N ILE A 511 -22.25 21.12 18.00
CA ILE A 511 -21.76 21.17 19.37
C ILE A 511 -20.73 20.03 19.56
N PRO A 512 -19.43 20.33 19.74
CA PRO A 512 -18.43 19.29 19.98
C PRO A 512 -18.72 18.50 21.26
N ILE A 513 -18.77 17.17 21.16
CA ILE A 513 -18.97 16.27 22.31
C ILE A 513 -17.63 15.78 22.86
N PHE A 514 -16.57 15.87 22.06
CA PHE A 514 -15.23 15.41 22.41
C PHE A 514 -14.16 16.30 21.76
N ILE A 515 -12.92 16.25 22.28
CA ILE A 515 -11.79 16.97 21.71
C ILE A 515 -11.40 16.37 20.34
N ASP A 516 -11.00 17.21 19.40
CA ASP A 516 -10.47 16.76 18.11
C ASP A 516 -9.07 16.18 18.31
N LEU A 517 -8.96 14.88 18.09
CA LEU A 517 -7.72 14.15 18.22
C LEU A 517 -7.19 13.79 16.82
N PRO A 518 -5.87 13.87 16.60
CA PRO A 518 -5.24 13.29 15.41
C PRO A 518 -5.68 11.85 15.19
N PHE A 519 -5.95 11.47 13.93
CA PHE A 519 -6.48 10.13 13.64
C PHE A 519 -5.56 8.99 14.10
N LEU A 520 -4.23 9.18 14.07
CA LEU A 520 -3.28 8.21 14.62
C LEU A 520 -3.49 8.00 16.13
N ASN A 521 -3.79 9.06 16.88
CA ASN A 521 -4.10 8.94 18.30
C ASN A 521 -5.43 8.20 18.52
N GLN A 522 -6.45 8.47 17.68
CA GLN A 522 -7.72 7.73 17.70
C GLN A 522 -7.49 6.23 17.45
N MET A 523 -6.61 5.86 16.50
CA MET A 523 -6.24 4.48 16.23
C MET A 523 -5.59 3.80 17.45
N MET A 524 -4.66 4.49 18.12
CA MET A 524 -3.98 3.95 19.31
C MET A 524 -4.97 3.74 20.46
N ILE A 525 -5.82 4.72 20.73
CA ILE A 525 -6.86 4.64 21.78
C ILE A 525 -7.79 3.47 21.50
N THR A 526 -8.26 3.33 20.26
CA THR A 526 -9.14 2.22 19.85
C THR A 526 -8.46 0.88 20.03
N CYS A 527 -7.19 0.75 19.63
CA CYS A 527 -6.42 -0.49 19.80
C CYS A 527 -6.27 -0.87 21.28
N ILE A 528 -5.83 0.08 22.12
CA ILE A 528 -5.66 -0.13 23.56
C ILE A 528 -6.99 -0.49 24.22
N ALA A 529 -8.06 0.25 23.93
CA ALA A 529 -9.40 -0.05 24.46
C ALA A 529 -9.84 -1.47 24.07
N THR A 530 -9.62 -1.88 22.82
CA THR A 530 -9.96 -3.22 22.34
C THR A 530 -9.14 -4.30 23.04
N LEU A 531 -7.84 -4.08 23.27
CA LEU A 531 -6.99 -5.01 24.03
C LEU A 531 -7.54 -5.20 25.46
N PHE A 532 -7.93 -4.11 26.12
CA PHE A 532 -8.54 -4.17 27.47
C PHE A 532 -9.90 -4.87 27.46
N ILE A 533 -10.75 -4.63 26.46
CA ILE A 533 -12.04 -5.32 26.31
C ILE A 533 -11.82 -6.83 26.19
N ILE A 534 -10.91 -7.27 25.31
CA ILE A 534 -10.61 -8.70 25.13
C ILE A 534 -10.04 -9.30 26.42
N ALA A 535 -9.10 -8.62 27.08
CA ALA A 535 -8.54 -9.09 28.34
C ALA A 535 -9.59 -9.16 29.46
N GLY A 536 -10.42 -8.14 29.60
CA GLY A 536 -11.49 -8.05 30.60
C GLY A 536 -12.54 -9.14 30.42
N ILE A 537 -13.11 -9.30 29.23
CA ILE A 537 -14.09 -10.34 28.94
C ILE A 537 -13.48 -11.73 29.22
N SER A 538 -12.24 -11.99 28.75
CA SER A 538 -11.55 -13.25 29.00
C SER A 538 -11.32 -13.52 30.50
N TYR A 539 -11.08 -12.47 31.30
CA TYR A 539 -10.96 -12.56 32.75
C TYR A 539 -12.29 -12.95 33.40
N PHE A 540 -13.38 -12.30 33.02
CA PHE A 540 -14.73 -12.62 33.56
C PHE A 540 -15.24 -13.99 33.13
N GLU A 541 -14.79 -14.52 31.99
CA GLU A 541 -15.07 -15.88 31.51
C GLU A 541 -14.23 -16.97 32.23
N GLY A 542 -13.55 -16.61 33.29
CA GLY A 542 -12.87 -17.54 34.22
C GLY A 542 -11.35 -17.56 34.10
N ASN A 543 -10.74 -16.70 33.27
CA ASN A 543 -9.28 -16.47 33.17
C ASN A 543 -8.45 -17.76 32.96
N LYS A 544 -9.04 -18.76 32.26
CA LYS A 544 -8.39 -20.05 31.99
C LYS A 544 -7.61 -19.98 30.67
N ILE A 545 -6.58 -20.81 30.55
CA ILE A 545 -5.88 -21.01 29.30
C ILE A 545 -6.89 -21.62 28.30
N ASP A 546 -7.10 -20.95 27.17
CA ASP A 546 -7.93 -21.44 26.09
C ASP A 546 -7.28 -22.66 25.43
N SER A 547 -8.07 -23.67 25.08
CA SER A 547 -7.59 -24.92 24.45
C SER A 547 -6.87 -24.67 23.11
N LYS A 548 -7.23 -23.58 22.39
CA LYS A 548 -6.60 -23.13 21.15
C LYS A 548 -5.48 -22.10 21.39
N GLY A 549 -5.12 -21.83 22.65
CA GLY A 549 -4.06 -20.89 23.01
C GLY A 549 -2.70 -21.32 22.46
N ILE A 550 -1.96 -20.39 21.83
CA ILE A 550 -0.69 -20.70 21.21
C ILE A 550 0.41 -20.84 22.26
N HIS A 551 1.12 -21.97 22.23
CA HIS A 551 2.29 -22.19 23.06
C HIS A 551 3.54 -21.66 22.33
N LEU A 552 4.05 -20.53 22.79
CA LEU A 552 5.24 -19.90 22.24
C LEU A 552 6.50 -20.42 22.94
N SER A 553 7.45 -20.95 22.19
CA SER A 553 8.79 -21.31 22.68
C SER A 553 9.80 -20.23 22.28
N LYS A 554 10.82 -19.99 23.12
CA LYS A 554 11.90 -19.05 22.77
C LYS A 554 12.63 -19.44 21.47
N LYS A 555 12.71 -20.75 21.17
CA LYS A 555 13.34 -21.28 19.96
C LYS A 555 12.62 -20.85 18.68
N LEU A 556 11.29 -20.64 18.75
CA LEU A 556 10.49 -20.21 17.61
C LEU A 556 10.95 -18.85 17.07
N PHE A 557 11.41 -17.97 17.94
CA PHE A 557 11.84 -16.61 17.60
C PHE A 557 13.35 -16.49 17.36
N ALA A 558 14.04 -17.62 17.21
CA ALA A 558 15.45 -17.60 16.85
C ALA A 558 15.61 -17.08 15.40
N THR A 559 16.54 -16.17 15.22
CA THR A 559 16.84 -15.53 13.93
C THR A 559 18.28 -15.82 13.51
N SER A 560 18.52 -15.83 12.20
CA SER A 560 19.86 -16.05 11.65
C SER A 560 20.78 -14.83 11.94
N PRO A 561 22.11 -15.02 12.03
CA PRO A 561 23.05 -13.92 12.15
C PRO A 561 22.88 -12.87 11.05
N THR A 562 22.61 -13.31 9.81
CA THR A 562 22.38 -12.42 8.67
C THR A 562 21.17 -11.51 8.89
N PHE A 563 20.06 -12.07 9.39
CA PHE A 563 18.88 -11.27 9.73
C PHE A 563 19.19 -10.26 10.86
N ASN A 564 19.93 -10.68 11.89
CA ASN A 564 20.27 -9.81 13.02
C ASN A 564 21.16 -8.64 12.59
N ILE A 565 22.16 -8.89 11.75
CA ILE A 565 23.03 -7.83 11.20
C ILE A 565 22.21 -6.85 10.36
N ALA A 566 21.37 -7.35 9.45
CA ALA A 566 20.50 -6.51 8.64
C ALA A 566 19.54 -5.68 9.52
N ALA A 567 18.92 -6.30 10.52
CA ALA A 567 18.03 -5.62 11.45
C ALA A 567 18.74 -4.52 12.22
N PHE A 568 19.94 -4.80 12.75
CA PHE A 568 20.74 -3.79 13.46
C PHE A 568 21.11 -2.62 12.54
N SER A 569 21.57 -2.91 11.31
CA SER A 569 21.92 -1.86 10.33
C SER A 569 20.72 -0.99 9.98
N ILE A 570 19.53 -1.58 9.75
CA ILE A 570 18.32 -0.84 9.45
C ILE A 570 17.91 0.05 10.63
N LEU A 571 17.94 -0.47 11.86
CA LEU A 571 17.65 0.32 13.05
C LEU A 571 18.61 1.50 13.22
N MET A 572 19.92 1.28 13.01
CA MET A 572 20.93 2.34 13.09
C MET A 572 20.70 3.41 12.03
N ILE A 573 20.45 3.03 10.77
CA ILE A 573 20.18 4.00 9.70
C ILE A 573 18.90 4.77 10.00
N THR A 574 17.82 4.10 10.42
CA THR A 574 16.55 4.78 10.75
C THR A 574 16.76 5.77 11.90
N SER A 575 17.46 5.36 12.97
CA SER A 575 17.76 6.25 14.10
C SER A 575 18.60 7.47 13.67
N PHE A 576 19.56 7.28 12.78
CA PHE A 576 20.37 8.34 12.23
C PHE A 576 19.56 9.32 11.38
N LEU A 577 18.64 8.81 10.53
CA LEU A 577 17.74 9.64 9.75
C LEU A 577 16.85 10.50 10.64
N TYR A 578 16.25 9.91 11.68
CA TYR A 578 15.46 10.69 12.64
C TYR A 578 16.31 11.69 13.45
N ALA A 579 17.58 11.39 13.73
CA ALA A 579 18.47 12.33 14.42
C ALA A 579 18.85 13.55 13.55
N ILE A 580 18.97 13.35 12.22
CA ILE A 580 19.28 14.45 11.30
C ILE A 580 18.06 15.34 11.06
N PHE A 581 16.88 14.74 10.90
CA PHE A 581 15.64 15.41 10.49
C PHE A 581 14.64 15.56 11.63
N TRP A 582 15.10 15.60 12.87
CA TRP A 582 14.25 15.66 14.07
C TRP A 582 13.25 16.79 14.08
#